data_2bbc4aeb3da16c8ba8be97e7b59111c0
#
_entry.id   2bbc4aeb3da16c8ba8be97e7b59111c0
#
_cell.length_a   1.000
_cell.length_b   1.000
_cell.length_c   1.000
_cell.angle_alpha   90.00
_cell.angle_beta   90.00
_cell.angle_gamma   90.00
#
_symmetry.space_group_name_H-M   'P 1'
#
loop_
_entity.id
_entity.type
_entity.pdbx_description
1 polymer ?
#
loop_
_entity_poly.entity_id
_entity_poly.type
_entity_poly.pdbx_seq_one_letter_code
_entity_poly.pdbx_strand_id
1 'polypeptide(L)'
;ELARLFAEEYHRTPIRGYGTMAHTYLHAIGQGTPWQQATREVFDGKGSFGNGAAMRVGPVGAYFAGDLKKVTDEAIQSAVVTHAHPEGQAGAVAVALAAAWASENPKGEGKAMLEFVLMNTPVGETRDNLERALDLSLESRPQEAAALLGSGQRIISQDTVPFALWCAARHLGSLSEALWATVAGE
;
A
#
# COMPACT_ATOMS: atom_id res chain seq x y z
N GLU A 1 13.36 -15.19 5.28
CA GLU A 1 12.41 -15.67 6.30
C GLU A 1 10.97 -15.28 5.94
N LEU A 2 10.63 -13.98 5.75
CA LEU A 2 9.26 -13.51 5.49
C LEU A 2 8.61 -14.19 4.27
N ALA A 3 9.33 -14.34 3.15
CA ALA A 3 8.84 -15.01 1.96
C ALA A 3 8.46 -16.47 2.22
N ARG A 4 9.27 -17.18 3.05
CA ARG A 4 9.00 -18.56 3.47
C ARG A 4 7.70 -18.63 4.28
N LEU A 5 7.54 -17.74 5.27
CA LEU A 5 6.33 -17.69 6.08
C LEU A 5 5.07 -17.41 5.25
N PHE A 6 5.14 -16.54 4.26
CA PHE A 6 4.03 -16.29 3.34
C PHE A 6 3.68 -17.52 2.49
N ALA A 7 4.68 -18.24 2.00
CA ALA A 7 4.45 -19.47 1.24
C ALA A 7 3.87 -20.58 2.11
N GLU A 8 4.32 -20.72 3.34
CA GLU A 8 3.77 -21.69 4.30
C GLU A 8 2.30 -21.38 4.63
N GLU A 9 1.97 -20.11 4.91
CA GLU A 9 0.58 -19.71 5.16
C GLU A 9 -0.30 -19.93 3.92
N TYR A 10 0.22 -19.63 2.73
CA TYR A 10 -0.48 -19.91 1.48
C TYR A 10 -0.81 -21.40 1.33
N HIS A 11 0.15 -22.30 1.58
CA HIS A 11 -0.09 -23.73 1.47
C HIS A 11 -1.05 -24.26 2.54
N ARG A 12 -1.05 -23.66 3.73
CA ARG A 12 -1.99 -24.01 4.81
C ARG A 12 -3.42 -23.59 4.48
N THR A 13 -3.61 -22.42 3.85
CA THR A 13 -4.92 -21.84 3.60
C THR A 13 -4.98 -21.17 2.20
N PRO A 14 -4.97 -21.96 1.11
CA PRO A 14 -4.85 -21.41 -0.24
C PRO A 14 -6.09 -20.68 -0.74
N ILE A 15 -7.26 -20.91 -0.10
CA ILE A 15 -8.54 -20.31 -0.50
C ILE A 15 -8.84 -19.11 0.40
N ARG A 16 -8.08 -18.00 0.21
CA ARG A 16 -8.25 -16.75 0.98
C ARG A 16 -8.30 -15.50 0.10
N GLY A 17 -8.74 -15.63 -1.16
CA GLY A 17 -8.83 -14.49 -2.06
C GLY A 17 -7.48 -13.93 -2.53
N TYR A 18 -6.46 -14.78 -2.63
CA TYR A 18 -5.19 -14.36 -3.23
C TYR A 18 -5.38 -13.96 -4.69
N GLY A 19 -4.69 -12.91 -5.12
CA GLY A 19 -4.65 -12.52 -6.54
C GLY A 19 -4.01 -13.60 -7.41
N THR A 20 -4.37 -13.67 -8.69
CA THR A 20 -3.92 -14.71 -9.63
C THR A 20 -2.41 -14.95 -9.59
N MET A 21 -1.61 -13.87 -9.66
CA MET A 21 -0.15 -14.01 -9.65
C MET A 21 0.40 -14.44 -8.28
N ALA A 22 -0.31 -14.14 -7.18
CA ALA A 22 0.08 -14.59 -5.85
C ALA A 22 0.08 -16.11 -5.73
N HIS A 23 -0.87 -16.79 -6.36
CA HIS A 23 -0.88 -18.26 -6.45
C HIS A 23 0.39 -18.77 -7.12
N THR A 24 0.82 -18.14 -8.21
CA THR A 24 2.02 -18.56 -8.97
C THR A 24 3.30 -18.43 -8.14
N TYR A 25 3.61 -17.22 -7.63
CA TYR A 25 4.89 -17.03 -6.94
C TYR A 25 4.92 -17.67 -5.54
N LEU A 26 3.81 -17.67 -4.78
CA LEU A 26 3.79 -18.31 -3.46
C LEU A 26 3.91 -19.83 -3.56
N HIS A 27 3.30 -20.44 -4.58
CA HIS A 27 3.50 -21.87 -4.87
C HIS A 27 4.96 -22.14 -5.23
N ALA A 28 5.56 -21.39 -6.15
CA ALA A 28 6.94 -21.55 -6.57
C ALA A 28 7.93 -21.43 -5.38
N ILE A 29 7.73 -20.42 -4.51
CA ILE A 29 8.53 -20.23 -3.29
C ILE A 29 8.41 -21.45 -2.36
N GLY A 30 7.19 -21.97 -2.18
CA GLY A 30 6.95 -23.16 -1.37
C GLY A 30 7.60 -24.43 -1.94
N GLN A 31 7.82 -24.49 -3.25
CA GLN A 31 8.56 -25.55 -3.94
C GLN A 31 10.10 -25.34 -3.95
N GLY A 32 10.58 -24.29 -3.29
CA GLY A 32 12.01 -24.02 -3.14
C GLY A 32 12.59 -23.03 -4.16
N THR A 33 11.78 -22.43 -5.04
CA THR A 33 12.25 -21.35 -5.91
C THR A 33 12.68 -20.15 -5.07
N PRO A 34 13.87 -19.55 -5.28
CA PRO A 34 14.25 -18.33 -4.61
C PRO A 34 13.20 -17.22 -4.81
N TRP A 35 12.75 -16.59 -3.73
CA TRP A 35 11.69 -15.58 -3.80
C TRP A 35 12.04 -14.42 -4.73
N GLN A 36 13.31 -14.04 -4.81
CA GLN A 36 13.79 -12.98 -5.71
C GLN A 36 13.53 -13.31 -7.17
N GLN A 37 13.66 -14.59 -7.54
CA GLN A 37 13.35 -15.08 -8.88
C GLN A 37 11.83 -15.12 -9.08
N ALA A 38 11.12 -15.85 -8.21
CA ALA A 38 9.68 -16.06 -8.33
C ALA A 38 8.87 -14.76 -8.43
N THR A 39 9.26 -13.70 -7.68
CA THR A 39 8.51 -12.43 -7.66
C THR A 39 8.90 -11.46 -8.76
N ARG A 40 10.08 -11.62 -9.36
CA ARG A 40 10.51 -10.78 -10.50
C ARG A 40 10.02 -11.31 -11.83
N GLU A 41 9.85 -12.61 -11.99
CA GLU A 41 9.46 -13.24 -13.25
C GLU A 41 7.99 -12.97 -13.63
N VAL A 42 7.15 -12.55 -12.68
CA VAL A 42 5.75 -12.22 -12.97
C VAL A 42 5.65 -10.92 -13.79
N PHE A 43 4.60 -10.80 -14.59
CA PHE A 43 4.34 -9.65 -15.46
C PHE A 43 5.51 -9.33 -16.41
N ASP A 44 5.97 -10.33 -17.15
CA ASP A 44 7.05 -10.22 -18.13
C ASP A 44 8.37 -9.67 -17.54
N GLY A 45 8.69 -10.09 -16.33
CA GLY A 45 9.92 -9.69 -15.64
C GLY A 45 9.86 -8.34 -14.94
N LYS A 46 8.70 -7.68 -14.91
CA LYS A 46 8.52 -6.37 -14.28
C LYS A 46 8.22 -6.46 -12.77
N GLY A 47 7.78 -7.62 -12.30
CA GLY A 47 7.29 -7.80 -10.94
C GLY A 47 5.88 -7.24 -10.73
N SER A 48 5.25 -7.57 -9.61
CA SER A 48 3.91 -7.09 -9.28
C SER A 48 3.93 -5.65 -8.75
N PHE A 49 3.02 -4.82 -9.27
CA PHE A 49 2.66 -3.50 -8.75
C PHE A 49 1.25 -3.49 -8.14
N GLY A 50 0.72 -4.65 -7.78
CA GLY A 50 -0.56 -4.79 -7.07
C GLY A 50 -0.55 -4.08 -5.72
N ASN A 51 -1.75 -3.87 -5.17
CA ASN A 51 -1.92 -3.17 -3.88
C ASN A 51 -1.69 -4.06 -2.64
N GLY A 52 -1.44 -5.37 -2.81
CA GLY A 52 -1.36 -6.33 -1.70
C GLY A 52 -0.24 -6.05 -0.68
N ALA A 53 0.86 -5.43 -1.10
CA ALA A 53 1.91 -5.00 -0.17
C ALA A 53 1.43 -3.81 0.69
N ALA A 54 0.74 -2.84 0.10
CA ALA A 54 0.17 -1.70 0.81
C ALA A 54 -0.91 -2.14 1.82
N MET A 55 -1.73 -3.13 1.48
CA MET A 55 -2.80 -3.64 2.35
C MET A 55 -2.32 -4.18 3.69
N ARG A 56 -1.09 -4.67 3.81
CA ARG A 56 -0.56 -5.35 5.01
C ARG A 56 0.44 -4.54 5.81
N VAL A 57 0.94 -3.42 5.30
CA VAL A 57 2.13 -2.74 5.82
C VAL A 57 1.85 -1.76 6.95
N GLY A 58 0.60 -1.35 7.17
CA GLY A 58 0.23 -0.40 8.22
C GLY A 58 0.83 -0.71 9.60
N PRO A 59 0.76 -1.96 10.11
CA PRO A 59 1.39 -2.32 11.38
C PRO A 59 2.91 -2.12 11.40
N VAL A 60 3.60 -2.29 10.28
CA VAL A 60 5.05 -2.03 10.17
C VAL A 60 5.33 -0.55 10.35
N GLY A 61 4.56 0.32 9.69
CA GLY A 61 4.68 1.77 9.84
C GLY A 61 4.48 2.21 11.28
N ALA A 62 3.41 1.75 11.93
CA ALA A 62 3.12 2.08 13.32
C ALA A 62 4.19 1.58 14.29
N TYR A 63 4.74 0.38 14.07
CA TYR A 63 5.75 -0.21 14.94
C TYR A 63 7.09 0.55 14.90
N PHE A 64 7.50 1.05 13.73
CA PHE A 64 8.75 1.80 13.56
C PHE A 64 8.53 3.33 13.56
N ALA A 65 7.36 3.81 13.99
CA ALA A 65 7.08 5.24 14.14
C ALA A 65 8.21 5.93 14.95
N GLY A 66 8.61 7.14 14.51
CA GLY A 66 9.76 7.84 15.07
C GLY A 66 11.11 7.54 14.39
N ASP A 67 11.21 6.49 13.56
CA ASP A 67 12.41 6.20 12.75
C ASP A 67 12.03 6.10 11.26
N LEU A 68 11.97 7.25 10.59
CA LEU A 68 11.55 7.36 9.19
C LEU A 68 12.33 6.43 8.25
N LYS A 69 13.63 6.26 8.52
CA LYS A 69 14.46 5.36 7.71
C LYS A 69 14.01 3.91 7.86
N LYS A 70 13.76 3.45 9.09
CA LYS A 70 13.24 2.10 9.33
C LYS A 70 11.85 1.90 8.77
N VAL A 71 10.94 2.86 8.92
CA VAL A 71 9.61 2.78 8.31
C VAL A 71 9.72 2.50 6.83
N THR A 72 10.57 3.23 6.12
CA THR A 72 10.76 3.08 4.67
C THR A 72 11.45 1.76 4.32
N ASP A 73 12.57 1.45 4.97
CA ASP A 73 13.35 0.24 4.68
C ASP A 73 12.52 -1.03 4.94
N GLU A 74 11.83 -1.12 6.07
CA GLU A 74 11.03 -2.28 6.45
C GLU A 74 9.75 -2.41 5.60
N ALA A 75 9.15 -1.30 5.19
CA ALA A 75 8.05 -1.32 4.22
C ALA A 75 8.50 -1.90 2.88
N ILE A 76 9.67 -1.49 2.37
CA ILE A 76 10.26 -2.05 1.15
C ILE A 76 10.56 -3.55 1.34
N GLN A 77 11.19 -3.96 2.46
CA GLN A 77 11.50 -5.36 2.74
C GLN A 77 10.22 -6.20 2.86
N SER A 78 9.16 -5.66 3.45
CA SER A 78 7.85 -6.32 3.46
C SER A 78 7.26 -6.46 2.05
N ALA A 79 7.41 -5.45 1.21
CA ALA A 79 6.81 -5.42 -0.12
C ALA A 79 7.55 -6.34 -1.11
N VAL A 80 8.88 -6.25 -1.20
CA VAL A 80 9.69 -6.84 -2.27
C VAL A 80 9.54 -8.37 -2.38
N VAL A 81 9.23 -9.04 -1.28
CA VAL A 81 9.06 -10.52 -1.25
C VAL A 81 7.82 -11.01 -2.03
N THR A 82 6.96 -10.10 -2.46
CA THR A 82 5.76 -10.39 -3.26
C THR A 82 5.49 -9.37 -4.36
N HIS A 83 5.98 -8.14 -4.21
CA HIS A 83 5.74 -7.00 -5.10
C HIS A 83 7.08 -6.37 -5.49
N ALA A 84 7.76 -6.99 -6.47
CA ALA A 84 9.10 -6.58 -6.88
C ALA A 84 9.12 -5.28 -7.72
N HIS A 85 7.98 -4.86 -8.29
CA HIS A 85 7.87 -3.62 -9.05
C HIS A 85 8.00 -2.38 -8.14
N PRO A 86 8.71 -1.31 -8.56
CA PRO A 86 8.87 -0.09 -7.76
C PRO A 86 7.55 0.54 -7.29
N GLU A 87 6.51 0.56 -8.14
CA GLU A 87 5.20 1.09 -7.75
C GLU A 87 4.51 0.28 -6.64
N GLY A 88 4.66 -1.05 -6.64
CA GLY A 88 4.15 -1.89 -5.56
C GLY A 88 4.84 -1.62 -4.22
N GLN A 89 6.14 -1.29 -4.28
CA GLN A 89 6.92 -0.88 -3.11
C GLN A 89 6.58 0.54 -2.67
N ALA A 90 6.43 1.48 -3.62
CA ALA A 90 6.06 2.87 -3.33
C ALA A 90 4.70 2.96 -2.61
N GLY A 91 3.71 2.17 -3.03
CA GLY A 91 2.42 2.11 -2.35
C GLY A 91 2.53 1.57 -0.92
N ALA A 92 3.38 0.57 -0.69
CA ALA A 92 3.63 0.07 0.67
C ALA A 92 4.34 1.13 1.54
N VAL A 93 5.35 1.82 1.00
CA VAL A 93 6.02 2.92 1.70
C VAL A 93 5.02 4.02 2.07
N ALA A 94 4.17 4.45 1.15
CA ALA A 94 3.19 5.49 1.41
C ALA A 94 2.24 5.14 2.56
N VAL A 95 1.71 3.92 2.58
CA VAL A 95 0.81 3.47 3.67
C VAL A 95 1.56 3.30 5.00
N ALA A 96 2.79 2.80 5.00
CA ALA A 96 3.60 2.70 6.21
C ALA A 96 3.92 4.09 6.79
N LEU A 97 4.25 5.06 5.94
CA LEU A 97 4.48 6.46 6.33
C LEU A 97 3.22 7.10 6.94
N ALA A 98 2.05 6.89 6.34
CA ALA A 98 0.79 7.39 6.88
C ALA A 98 0.49 6.80 8.26
N ALA A 99 0.71 5.48 8.44
CA ALA A 99 0.51 4.81 9.71
C ALA A 99 1.50 5.29 10.79
N ALA A 100 2.77 5.48 10.43
CA ALA A 100 3.79 6.03 11.32
C ALA A 100 3.41 7.46 11.75
N TRP A 101 3.07 8.32 10.79
CA TRP A 101 2.66 9.69 11.06
C TRP A 101 1.44 9.77 11.99
N ALA A 102 0.40 8.97 11.71
CA ALA A 102 -0.81 8.94 12.53
C ALA A 102 -0.54 8.45 13.97
N SER A 103 0.39 7.53 14.15
CA SER A 103 0.80 7.04 15.48
C SER A 103 1.46 8.11 16.34
N GLU A 104 2.20 9.03 15.70
CA GLU A 104 2.88 10.13 16.40
C GLU A 104 2.02 11.39 16.52
N ASN A 105 0.98 11.52 15.70
CA ASN A 105 0.14 12.71 15.61
C ASN A 105 -1.35 12.38 15.84
N PRO A 106 -1.76 11.94 17.06
CA PRO A 106 -3.13 11.49 17.32
C PRO A 106 -4.19 12.60 17.19
N LYS A 107 -3.77 13.85 17.11
CA LYS A 107 -4.63 15.02 16.85
C LYS A 107 -4.20 15.79 15.61
N GLY A 108 -3.47 15.13 14.73
CA GLY A 108 -2.94 15.73 13.51
C GLY A 108 -4.05 16.02 12.48
N GLU A 109 -3.72 16.86 11.52
CA GLU A 109 -4.62 17.22 10.42
C GLU A 109 -4.32 16.34 9.20
N GLY A 110 -5.37 15.93 8.47
CA GLY A 110 -5.24 15.04 7.33
C GLY A 110 -4.37 15.60 6.21
N LYS A 111 -4.43 16.91 5.97
CA LYS A 111 -3.58 17.56 4.97
C LYS A 111 -2.09 17.45 5.33
N ALA A 112 -1.74 17.64 6.59
CA ALA A 112 -0.36 17.49 7.07
C ALA A 112 0.13 16.03 6.94
N MET A 113 -0.76 15.04 7.13
CA MET A 113 -0.44 13.64 6.85
C MET A 113 -0.13 13.41 5.38
N LEU A 114 -0.96 13.92 4.46
CA LEU A 114 -0.73 13.78 3.02
C LEU A 114 0.56 14.47 2.57
N GLU A 115 0.86 15.66 3.08
CA GLU A 115 2.12 16.37 2.81
C GLU A 115 3.33 15.54 3.26
N PHE A 116 3.30 15.01 4.49
CA PHE A 116 4.36 14.16 5.00
C PHE A 116 4.57 12.90 4.16
N VAL A 117 3.48 12.22 3.78
CA VAL A 117 3.53 11.02 2.94
C VAL A 117 4.09 11.36 1.56
N LEU A 118 3.60 12.41 0.91
CA LEU A 118 4.06 12.84 -0.41
C LEU A 118 5.58 13.12 -0.42
N MET A 119 6.07 13.86 0.57
CA MET A 119 7.49 14.24 0.65
C MET A 119 8.42 13.03 0.77
N ASN A 120 7.96 11.94 1.38
CA ASN A 120 8.78 10.78 1.72
C ASN A 120 8.48 9.53 0.87
N THR A 121 7.49 9.58 -0.02
CA THR A 121 7.19 8.48 -0.97
C THR A 121 8.16 8.54 -2.15
N PRO A 122 8.71 7.40 -2.61
CA PRO A 122 9.54 7.33 -3.80
C PRO A 122 8.87 7.93 -5.04
N VAL A 123 9.67 8.50 -5.94
CA VAL A 123 9.20 9.08 -7.21
C VAL A 123 8.55 7.99 -8.08
N GLY A 124 7.41 8.29 -8.67
CA GLY A 124 6.64 7.41 -9.54
C GLY A 124 5.16 7.79 -9.60
N GLU A 125 4.36 7.01 -10.31
CA GLU A 125 2.93 7.27 -10.52
C GLU A 125 2.14 7.32 -9.20
N THR A 126 2.48 6.47 -8.22
CA THR A 126 1.87 6.52 -6.88
C THR A 126 2.09 7.87 -6.21
N ARG A 127 3.31 8.43 -6.29
CA ARG A 127 3.62 9.75 -5.73
C ARG A 127 2.92 10.87 -6.48
N ASP A 128 2.88 10.81 -7.82
CA ASP A 128 2.18 11.82 -8.64
C ASP A 128 0.68 11.86 -8.31
N ASN A 129 0.07 10.70 -8.05
CA ASN A 129 -1.32 10.64 -7.61
C ASN A 129 -1.52 11.08 -6.16
N LEU A 130 -0.51 10.93 -5.28
CA LEU A 130 -0.54 11.52 -3.92
C LEU A 130 -0.46 13.06 -3.97
N GLU A 131 0.28 13.64 -4.92
CA GLU A 131 0.29 15.09 -5.15
C GLU A 131 -1.10 15.59 -5.54
N ARG A 132 -1.78 14.90 -6.47
CA ARG A 132 -3.17 15.19 -6.82
C ARG A 132 -4.12 15.04 -5.62
N ALA A 133 -3.88 14.04 -4.75
CA ALA A 133 -4.67 13.85 -3.53
C ALA A 133 -4.48 15.02 -2.54
N LEU A 134 -3.29 15.57 -2.45
CA LEU A 134 -2.99 16.75 -1.62
C LEU A 134 -3.65 18.02 -2.13
N ASP A 135 -3.70 18.19 -3.47
CA ASP A 135 -4.32 19.34 -4.12
C ASP A 135 -5.86 19.29 -4.08
N LEU A 136 -6.43 18.10 -3.95
CA LEU A 136 -7.87 17.90 -3.87
C LEU A 136 -8.40 18.30 -2.48
N SER A 137 -9.46 19.10 -2.45
CA SER A 137 -10.13 19.45 -1.19
C SER A 137 -10.62 18.22 -0.46
N LEU A 138 -10.33 18.12 0.84
CA LEU A 138 -10.86 17.04 1.70
C LEU A 138 -12.39 17.12 1.88
N GLU A 139 -13.05 18.21 1.46
CA GLU A 139 -14.50 18.35 1.44
C GLU A 139 -15.15 17.84 0.14
N SER A 140 -14.35 17.46 -0.86
CA SER A 140 -14.87 16.87 -2.12
C SER A 140 -15.62 15.56 -1.86
N ARG A 141 -16.53 15.20 -2.75
CA ARG A 141 -17.25 13.92 -2.61
C ARG A 141 -16.32 12.75 -2.89
N PRO A 142 -16.45 11.60 -2.18
CA PRO A 142 -15.62 10.43 -2.44
C PRO A 142 -15.62 9.97 -3.90
N GLN A 143 -16.75 10.08 -4.60
CA GLN A 143 -16.85 9.72 -6.03
C GLN A 143 -15.99 10.63 -6.93
N GLU A 144 -15.91 11.91 -6.61
CA GLU A 144 -15.05 12.87 -7.33
C GLU A 144 -13.58 12.58 -7.07
N ALA A 145 -13.24 12.24 -5.83
CA ALA A 145 -11.89 11.84 -5.45
C ALA A 145 -11.49 10.53 -6.14
N ALA A 146 -12.36 9.52 -6.14
CA ALA A 146 -12.14 8.24 -6.80
C ALA A 146 -11.96 8.40 -8.32
N ALA A 147 -12.74 9.26 -8.97
CA ALA A 147 -12.60 9.53 -10.40
C ALA A 147 -11.25 10.17 -10.76
N LEU A 148 -10.66 10.94 -9.85
CA LEU A 148 -9.38 11.62 -10.06
C LEU A 148 -8.18 10.75 -9.66
N LEU A 149 -8.28 10.04 -8.52
CA LEU A 149 -7.16 9.36 -7.86
C LEU A 149 -7.12 7.86 -8.12
N GLY A 150 -8.23 7.30 -8.61
CA GLY A 150 -8.49 5.86 -8.70
C GLY A 150 -9.41 5.38 -7.57
N SER A 151 -10.13 4.30 -7.84
CA SER A 151 -11.10 3.71 -6.89
C SER A 151 -10.62 2.37 -6.28
N GLY A 152 -9.46 1.86 -6.72
CA GLY A 152 -8.98 0.53 -6.36
C GLY A 152 -9.46 -0.59 -7.30
N GLN A 153 -10.33 -0.33 -8.25
CA GLN A 153 -10.87 -1.33 -9.19
C GLN A 153 -9.77 -2.03 -10.03
N ARG A 154 -8.67 -1.34 -10.31
CA ARG A 154 -7.52 -1.91 -11.02
C ARG A 154 -6.65 -2.83 -10.16
N ILE A 155 -6.87 -2.86 -8.84
CA ILE A 155 -6.14 -3.70 -7.87
C ILE A 155 -4.61 -3.41 -7.89
N ILE A 156 -4.21 -2.20 -8.23
CA ILE A 156 -2.81 -1.75 -8.27
C ILE A 156 -2.56 -0.64 -7.26
N SER A 157 -1.31 -0.45 -6.84
CA SER A 157 -0.91 0.52 -5.81
C SER A 157 -1.28 1.95 -6.18
N GLN A 158 -0.95 2.37 -7.40
CA GLN A 158 -1.17 3.74 -7.87
C GLN A 158 -2.65 4.10 -8.07
N ASP A 159 -3.53 3.10 -8.15
CA ASP A 159 -4.98 3.27 -8.24
C ASP A 159 -5.65 3.25 -6.85
N THR A 160 -5.13 2.44 -5.94
CA THR A 160 -5.74 2.20 -4.61
C THR A 160 -5.22 3.18 -3.55
N VAL A 161 -3.89 3.35 -3.48
CA VAL A 161 -3.25 4.00 -2.31
C VAL A 161 -3.56 5.48 -2.20
N PRO A 162 -3.49 6.29 -3.27
CA PRO A 162 -3.77 7.73 -3.17
C PRO A 162 -5.20 8.02 -2.69
N PHE A 163 -6.18 7.30 -3.23
CA PHE A 163 -7.57 7.44 -2.82
C PHE A 163 -7.81 6.98 -1.38
N ALA A 164 -7.28 5.82 -0.99
CA ALA A 164 -7.41 5.33 0.38
C ALA A 164 -6.78 6.29 1.41
N LEU A 165 -5.62 6.88 1.10
CA LEU A 165 -4.97 7.85 1.97
C LEU A 165 -5.71 9.20 1.99
N TRP A 166 -6.32 9.62 0.88
CA TRP A 166 -7.19 10.79 0.86
C TRP A 166 -8.43 10.58 1.75
N CYS A 167 -9.09 9.41 1.68
CA CYS A 167 -10.21 9.08 2.56
C CYS A 167 -9.78 9.02 4.05
N ALA A 168 -8.61 8.46 4.34
CA ALA A 168 -8.05 8.43 5.68
C ALA A 168 -7.74 9.86 6.19
N ALA A 169 -7.16 10.71 5.35
CA ALA A 169 -6.87 12.11 5.68
C ALA A 169 -8.14 12.91 6.01
N ARG A 170 -9.19 12.72 5.23
CA ARG A 170 -10.50 13.32 5.46
C ARG A 170 -11.10 12.95 6.82
N HIS A 171 -10.87 11.74 7.29
CA HIS A 171 -11.54 11.16 8.46
C HIS A 171 -10.55 10.56 9.48
N LEU A 172 -9.43 11.24 9.74
CA LEU A 172 -8.38 10.75 10.67
C LEU A 172 -8.91 10.39 12.07
N GLY A 173 -9.95 11.06 12.53
CA GLY A 173 -10.57 10.80 13.84
C GLY A 173 -11.57 9.65 13.87
N SER A 174 -11.92 9.05 12.70
CA SER A 174 -12.99 8.04 12.62
C SER A 174 -12.71 6.98 11.56
N LEU A 175 -12.26 5.81 12.02
CA LEU A 175 -12.05 4.66 11.13
C LEU A 175 -13.33 4.28 10.35
N SER A 176 -14.49 4.32 11.00
CA SER A 176 -15.77 3.98 10.37
C SER A 176 -16.09 4.93 9.21
N GLU A 177 -15.93 6.24 9.41
CA GLU A 177 -16.19 7.23 8.36
C GLU A 177 -15.17 7.11 7.22
N ALA A 178 -13.89 6.89 7.53
CA ALA A 178 -12.86 6.65 6.50
C ALA A 178 -13.20 5.44 5.63
N LEU A 179 -13.62 4.32 6.24
CA LEU A 179 -14.04 3.12 5.53
C LEU A 179 -15.27 3.37 4.64
N TRP A 180 -16.30 4.04 5.18
CA TRP A 180 -17.50 4.36 4.39
C TRP A 180 -17.21 5.31 3.24
N ALA A 181 -16.34 6.29 3.43
CA ALA A 181 -15.89 7.19 2.36
C ALA A 181 -15.16 6.42 1.25
N THR A 182 -14.32 5.43 1.64
CA THR A 182 -13.60 4.59 0.67
C THR A 182 -14.56 3.72 -0.15
N VAL A 183 -15.53 3.08 0.51
CA VAL A 183 -16.54 2.23 -0.19
C VAL A 183 -17.47 3.08 -1.07
N ALA A 184 -17.78 4.31 -0.67
CA ALA A 184 -18.64 5.21 -1.44
C ALA A 184 -17.96 5.78 -2.71
N GLY A 185 -16.67 5.57 -2.90
CA GLY A 185 -15.94 5.96 -4.11
C GLY A 185 -16.12 5.01 -5.30
N GLU A 186 -16.79 3.86 -5.11
CA GLU A 186 -17.08 2.89 -6.16
C GLU A 186 -18.27 3.28 -7.03
#